data_1a48fe73a71a784cb415e3350f802dda
#
_entry.id   1a48fe73a71a784cb415e3350f802dda
#
_cell.length_a   1.000
_cell.length_b   1.000
_cell.length_c   1.000
_cell.angle_alpha   90.00
_cell.angle_beta   90.00
_cell.angle_gamma   90.00
#
_symmetry.space_group_name_H-M   'P 1'
#
loop_
_entity.id
_entity.type
_entity.pdbx_description
1 polymer ?
#
loop_
_entity_poly.entity_id
_entity_poly.type
_entity_poly.pdbx_seq_one_letter_code
_entity_poly.pdbx_strand_id
1 'polypeptide(L)'
;MKLTFHDPNLTPGSWRGQTAFTLAEVVMSAAIAAMTVSGIIYGYTQSTKRAEWSGYSQAAQAIAVQRMEQTRACKWDPGAGVDQLVSSNFPVQIAILDLPVIGTNVAYATNITTITSISTNQPLLRMIQVDCIWKFPTTGRVFTNTLATYRSPDT
;
A
#
# COMPACT_ATOMS: atom_id res chain seq x y z
N MET A 1 51.69 -54.19 52.45
CA MET A 1 50.88 -54.90 51.45
C MET A 1 50.32 -53.85 50.51
N LYS A 2 50.86 -53.71 49.30
CA LYS A 2 50.50 -52.70 48.31
C LYS A 2 49.76 -53.41 47.20
N LEU A 3 48.45 -53.21 47.09
CA LEU A 3 47.63 -53.73 46.01
C LEU A 3 47.61 -52.68 44.88
N THR A 4 48.32 -52.95 43.83
CA THR A 4 48.27 -52.22 42.56
C THR A 4 47.19 -52.86 41.69
N PHE A 5 46.02 -52.21 41.53
CA PHE A 5 45.06 -52.61 40.50
C PHE A 5 45.52 -52.04 39.17
N HIS A 6 45.90 -52.92 38.30
CA HIS A 6 46.18 -52.63 36.93
C HIS A 6 44.90 -52.97 36.18
N ASP A 7 44.19 -51.95 35.67
CA ASP A 7 43.00 -52.12 34.84
C ASP A 7 43.46 -52.14 33.38
N PRO A 8 43.42 -53.31 32.68
CA PRO A 8 43.94 -53.43 31.30
C PRO A 8 42.96 -52.95 30.23
N ASN A 9 41.80 -52.37 30.59
CA ASN A 9 40.75 -52.03 29.64
C ASN A 9 40.53 -50.50 29.41
N LEU A 10 41.49 -49.66 29.79
CA LEU A 10 41.46 -48.29 29.33
C LEU A 10 41.90 -48.24 27.86
N THR A 11 40.93 -48.44 26.92
CA THR A 11 41.10 -48.04 25.53
C THR A 11 41.37 -46.55 25.53
N PRO A 12 42.47 -46.08 24.90
CA PRO A 12 42.72 -44.67 24.71
C PRO A 12 41.52 -44.12 23.90
N GLY A 13 40.68 -43.30 24.51
CA GLY A 13 39.59 -42.63 23.82
C GLY A 13 40.15 -41.96 22.58
N SER A 14 39.68 -42.40 21.41
CA SER A 14 40.02 -41.79 20.13
C SER A 14 39.58 -40.31 20.23
N TRP A 15 40.54 -39.44 20.44
CA TRP A 15 40.36 -38.03 20.25
C TRP A 15 40.01 -37.86 18.77
N ARG A 16 38.71 -37.89 18.43
CA ARG A 16 38.24 -37.46 17.11
C ARG A 16 38.80 -36.06 16.94
N GLY A 17 39.75 -35.92 16.02
CA GLY A 17 40.34 -34.61 15.69
C GLY A 17 39.22 -33.63 15.41
N GLN A 18 39.04 -32.67 16.33
CA GLN A 18 38.23 -31.51 16.08
C GLN A 18 38.97 -30.72 15.01
N THR A 19 38.53 -30.86 13.76
CA THR A 19 39.03 -30.04 12.66
C THR A 19 38.57 -28.61 12.98
N ALA A 20 39.52 -27.76 13.40
CA ALA A 20 39.26 -26.34 13.55
C ALA A 20 38.87 -25.76 12.18
N PHE A 21 37.88 -24.90 12.18
CA PHE A 21 37.46 -24.18 10.94
C PHE A 21 38.66 -23.46 10.33
N THR A 22 38.78 -23.56 9.02
CA THR A 22 39.80 -22.80 8.30
C THR A 22 39.40 -21.34 8.24
N LEU A 23 40.38 -20.43 8.19
CA LEU A 23 40.12 -18.99 8.04
C LEU A 23 39.21 -18.70 6.83
N ALA A 24 39.40 -19.46 5.74
CA ALA A 24 38.59 -19.33 4.54
C ALA A 24 37.10 -19.66 4.78
N GLU A 25 36.80 -20.73 5.53
CA GLU A 25 35.42 -21.08 5.89
C GLU A 25 34.76 -20.03 6.74
N VAL A 26 35.46 -19.42 7.69
CA VAL A 26 34.93 -18.35 8.54
C VAL A 26 34.64 -17.12 7.69
N VAL A 27 35.52 -16.72 6.79
CA VAL A 27 35.33 -15.57 5.89
C VAL A 27 34.15 -15.82 4.94
N MET A 28 34.08 -17.01 4.34
CA MET A 28 32.96 -17.37 3.45
C MET A 28 31.62 -17.37 4.18
N SER A 29 31.57 -17.96 5.38
CA SER A 29 30.36 -17.98 6.20
C SER A 29 29.91 -16.57 6.59
N ALA A 30 30.86 -15.71 6.98
CA ALA A 30 30.57 -14.30 7.30
C ALA A 30 30.07 -13.52 6.07
N ALA A 31 30.63 -13.75 4.90
CA ALA A 31 30.18 -13.13 3.65
C ALA A 31 28.75 -13.55 3.30
N ILE A 32 28.43 -14.84 3.38
CA ILE A 32 27.07 -15.34 3.12
C ILE A 32 26.08 -14.78 4.15
N ALA A 33 26.45 -14.75 5.45
CA ALA A 33 25.62 -14.17 6.49
C ALA A 33 25.35 -12.67 6.24
N ALA A 34 26.37 -11.91 5.85
CA ALA A 34 26.20 -10.49 5.52
C ALA A 34 25.27 -10.26 4.31
N MET A 35 25.39 -11.09 3.26
CA MET A 35 24.49 -11.01 2.10
C MET A 35 23.05 -11.34 2.46
N THR A 36 22.82 -12.37 3.28
CA THR A 36 21.46 -12.75 3.68
C THR A 36 20.81 -11.68 4.56
N VAL A 37 21.52 -11.14 5.55
CA VAL A 37 21.03 -10.05 6.41
C VAL A 37 20.71 -8.81 5.59
N SER A 38 21.61 -8.42 4.67
CA SER A 38 21.38 -7.28 3.77
C SER A 38 20.14 -7.47 2.90
N GLY A 39 19.94 -8.69 2.36
CA GLY A 39 18.76 -9.04 1.57
C GLY A 39 17.46 -8.94 2.37
N ILE A 40 17.47 -9.40 3.63
CA ILE A 40 16.32 -9.33 4.53
C ILE A 40 15.97 -7.86 4.83
N ILE A 41 16.96 -7.04 5.19
CA ILE A 41 16.76 -5.62 5.50
C ILE A 41 16.20 -4.89 4.27
N TYR A 42 16.76 -5.13 3.09
CA TYR A 42 16.27 -4.55 1.85
C TYR A 42 14.83 -4.96 1.55
N GLY A 43 14.52 -6.25 1.65
CA GLY A 43 13.17 -6.78 1.45
C GLY A 43 12.17 -6.17 2.42
N TYR A 44 12.52 -6.07 3.70
CA TYR A 44 11.67 -5.46 4.73
C TYR A 44 11.39 -3.98 4.42
N THR A 45 12.42 -3.20 4.10
CA THR A 45 12.25 -1.76 3.79
C THR A 45 11.38 -1.54 2.55
N GLN A 46 11.51 -2.37 1.52
CA GLN A 46 10.65 -2.29 0.33
C GLN A 46 9.20 -2.70 0.63
N SER A 47 9.01 -3.73 1.46
CA SER A 47 7.68 -4.16 1.87
C SER A 47 6.96 -3.06 2.65
N THR A 48 7.64 -2.41 3.60
CA THR A 48 7.08 -1.30 4.38
C THR A 48 6.65 -0.14 3.48
N LYS A 49 7.51 0.28 2.53
CA LYS A 49 7.16 1.35 1.58
C LYS A 49 5.96 1.02 0.71
N ARG A 50 5.82 -0.24 0.28
CA ARG A 50 4.65 -0.70 -0.49
C ARG A 50 3.39 -0.71 0.37
N ALA A 51 3.48 -1.14 1.63
CA ALA A 51 2.37 -1.13 2.56
C ALA A 51 1.90 0.31 2.84
N GLU A 52 2.82 1.25 3.07
CA GLU A 52 2.51 2.67 3.21
C GLU A 52 1.79 3.21 1.97
N TRP A 53 2.35 3.00 0.77
CA TRP A 53 1.74 3.44 -0.48
C TRP A 53 0.33 2.88 -0.66
N SER A 54 0.14 1.59 -0.34
CA SER A 54 -1.18 0.93 -0.39
C SER A 54 -2.18 1.60 0.54
N GLY A 55 -1.77 1.95 1.77
CA GLY A 55 -2.59 2.67 2.74
C GLY A 55 -3.06 4.02 2.20
N TYR A 56 -2.14 4.82 1.64
CA TYR A 56 -2.48 6.11 1.03
C TYR A 56 -3.44 5.96 -0.15
N SER A 57 -3.18 4.97 -1.02
CA SER A 57 -4.05 4.69 -2.17
C SER A 57 -5.45 4.26 -1.73
N GLN A 58 -5.58 3.43 -0.69
CA GLN A 58 -6.87 3.00 -0.16
C GLN A 58 -7.65 4.16 0.47
N ALA A 59 -6.99 5.02 1.24
CA ALA A 59 -7.61 6.21 1.82
C ALA A 59 -8.10 7.18 0.73
N ALA A 60 -7.30 7.41 -0.32
CA ALA A 60 -7.71 8.21 -1.47
C ALA A 60 -8.88 7.60 -2.22
N GLN A 61 -8.87 6.27 -2.38
CA GLN A 61 -9.98 5.53 -2.99
C GLN A 61 -11.28 5.68 -2.18
N ALA A 62 -11.20 5.61 -0.85
CA ALA A 62 -12.37 5.78 0.01
C ALA A 62 -13.01 7.17 -0.17
N ILE A 63 -12.20 8.23 -0.25
CA ILE A 63 -12.68 9.60 -0.52
C ILE A 63 -13.33 9.69 -1.90
N ALA A 64 -12.72 9.08 -2.93
CA ALA A 64 -13.29 9.06 -4.28
C ALA A 64 -14.64 8.31 -4.31
N VAL A 65 -14.75 7.18 -3.61
CA VAL A 65 -16.01 6.42 -3.48
C VAL A 65 -17.06 7.26 -2.76
N GLN A 66 -16.71 7.89 -1.65
CA GLN A 66 -17.64 8.78 -0.93
C GLN A 66 -18.18 9.89 -1.84
N ARG A 67 -17.32 10.50 -2.66
CA ARG A 67 -17.74 11.53 -3.62
C ARG A 67 -18.62 10.95 -4.73
N MET A 68 -18.32 9.77 -5.22
CA MET A 68 -19.13 9.06 -6.20
C MET A 68 -20.55 8.77 -5.67
N GLU A 69 -20.66 8.33 -4.41
CA GLU A 69 -21.96 8.09 -3.78
C GLU A 69 -22.77 9.39 -3.61
N GLN A 70 -22.10 10.52 -3.33
CA GLN A 70 -22.77 11.83 -3.32
C GLN A 70 -23.38 12.16 -4.69
N THR A 71 -22.66 11.87 -5.80
CA THR A 71 -23.20 12.09 -7.15
C THR A 71 -24.34 11.15 -7.48
N ARG A 72 -24.34 9.92 -6.95
CA ARG A 72 -25.45 8.97 -7.11
C ARG A 72 -26.69 9.36 -6.33
N ALA A 73 -26.53 9.99 -5.18
CA ALA A 73 -27.64 10.43 -4.33
C ALA A 73 -28.37 11.67 -4.89
N CYS A 74 -27.77 12.43 -5.83
CA CYS A 74 -28.38 13.60 -6.43
C CYS A 74 -29.53 13.23 -7.36
N LYS A 75 -30.60 14.02 -7.33
CA LYS A 75 -31.73 13.84 -8.25
C LYS A 75 -31.40 14.39 -9.63
N TRP A 76 -31.60 13.59 -10.66
CA TRP A 76 -31.52 13.98 -12.06
C TRP A 76 -32.73 13.45 -12.82
N ASP A 77 -33.75 14.31 -12.91
CA ASP A 77 -35.03 14.01 -13.51
C ASP A 77 -35.39 15.13 -14.51
N PRO A 78 -35.02 14.99 -15.80
CA PRO A 78 -35.32 15.97 -16.81
C PRO A 78 -36.82 16.15 -17.04
N GLY A 79 -37.64 15.11 -16.83
CA GLY A 79 -39.09 15.18 -16.97
C GLY A 79 -39.74 16.07 -15.93
N ALA A 80 -39.22 16.09 -14.70
CA ALA A 80 -39.62 16.97 -13.62
C ALA A 80 -38.88 18.33 -13.62
N GLY A 81 -37.96 18.56 -14.58
CA GLY A 81 -37.14 19.78 -14.62
C GLY A 81 -36.12 19.89 -13.48
N VAL A 82 -35.74 18.77 -12.87
CA VAL A 82 -34.77 18.72 -11.74
C VAL A 82 -33.45 18.16 -12.22
N ASP A 83 -32.42 18.98 -12.13
CA ASP A 83 -31.05 18.56 -12.46
C ASP A 83 -30.07 19.00 -11.38
N GLN A 84 -29.83 18.13 -10.41
CA GLN A 84 -28.81 18.34 -9.37
C GLN A 84 -27.44 17.76 -9.77
N LEU A 85 -27.38 16.96 -10.85
CA LEU A 85 -26.17 16.33 -11.31
C LEU A 85 -25.42 17.25 -12.28
N VAL A 86 -24.99 18.40 -11.77
CA VAL A 86 -24.23 19.43 -12.51
C VAL A 86 -22.91 19.70 -11.82
N SER A 87 -21.86 20.01 -12.58
CA SER A 87 -20.49 20.20 -12.03
C SER A 87 -20.41 21.30 -10.99
N SER A 88 -21.29 22.32 -11.02
CA SER A 88 -21.35 23.39 -10.03
C SER A 88 -21.71 22.91 -8.62
N ASN A 89 -22.44 21.81 -8.50
CA ASN A 89 -22.81 21.21 -7.21
C ASN A 89 -21.68 20.37 -6.60
N PHE A 90 -20.63 20.13 -7.39
CA PHE A 90 -19.47 19.31 -6.97
C PHE A 90 -18.16 20.08 -7.13
N PRO A 91 -17.96 21.18 -6.35
CA PRO A 91 -16.72 21.94 -6.41
C PRO A 91 -15.53 21.04 -6.01
N VAL A 92 -14.35 21.47 -6.43
CA VAL A 92 -13.08 20.83 -5.99
C VAL A 92 -13.00 20.86 -4.47
N GLN A 93 -12.72 19.71 -3.88
CA GLN A 93 -12.65 19.53 -2.44
C GLN A 93 -11.27 19.05 -2.04
N ILE A 94 -10.68 19.71 -1.03
CA ILE A 94 -9.46 19.22 -0.39
C ILE A 94 -9.89 18.46 0.87
N ALA A 95 -9.49 17.20 0.97
CA ALA A 95 -9.78 16.32 2.09
C ALA A 95 -8.49 15.83 2.73
N ILE A 96 -8.55 15.54 4.01
CA ILE A 96 -7.46 14.87 4.74
C ILE A 96 -7.60 13.37 4.47
N LEU A 97 -6.48 12.72 4.11
CA LEU A 97 -6.43 11.28 4.04
C LEU A 97 -6.47 10.70 5.46
N ASP A 98 -7.46 9.87 5.74
CA ASP A 98 -7.61 9.18 7.02
C ASP A 98 -6.61 8.03 7.11
N LEU A 99 -5.44 8.37 7.63
CA LEU A 99 -4.32 7.45 7.82
C LEU A 99 -3.82 7.58 9.25
N PRO A 100 -3.41 6.48 9.88
CA PRO A 100 -2.75 6.54 11.17
C PRO A 100 -1.38 7.23 11.01
N VAL A 101 -1.34 8.54 11.21
CA VAL A 101 -0.10 9.33 11.11
C VAL A 101 0.52 9.46 12.49
N ILE A 102 1.81 9.12 12.59
CA ILE A 102 2.60 9.42 13.79
C ILE A 102 3.12 10.86 13.63
N GLY A 103 2.58 11.79 14.46
CA GLY A 103 2.97 13.19 14.46
C GLY A 103 1.98 14.14 13.76
N THR A 104 2.46 15.33 13.38
CA THR A 104 1.66 16.42 12.81
C THR A 104 1.58 16.40 11.27
N ASN A 105 2.15 15.40 10.62
CA ASN A 105 2.20 15.31 9.16
C ASN A 105 0.87 14.80 8.60
N VAL A 106 -0.01 15.71 8.29
CA VAL A 106 -1.31 15.42 7.67
C VAL A 106 -1.13 15.34 6.15
N ALA A 107 -1.62 14.26 5.54
CA ALA A 107 -1.65 14.11 4.09
C ALA A 107 -2.99 14.58 3.54
N TYR A 108 -2.93 15.40 2.49
CA TYR A 108 -4.11 15.93 1.81
C TYR A 108 -4.30 15.29 0.44
N ALA A 109 -5.56 15.16 0.05
CA ALA A 109 -5.94 14.79 -1.30
C ALA A 109 -6.89 15.84 -1.88
N THR A 110 -6.80 16.06 -3.18
CA THR A 110 -7.70 16.94 -3.93
C THR A 110 -8.67 16.09 -4.73
N ASN A 111 -9.96 16.28 -4.50
CA ASN A 111 -11.03 15.54 -5.14
C ASN A 111 -11.69 16.40 -6.22
N ILE A 112 -11.66 15.95 -7.47
CA ILE A 112 -12.20 16.65 -8.64
C ILE A 112 -13.30 15.77 -9.23
N THR A 113 -14.49 16.37 -9.42
CA THR A 113 -15.63 15.68 -10.05
C THR A 113 -15.89 16.28 -11.42
N THR A 114 -15.86 15.44 -12.44
CA THR A 114 -16.16 15.83 -13.83
C THR A 114 -17.43 15.12 -14.29
N ILE A 115 -18.40 15.87 -14.79
CA ILE A 115 -19.66 15.35 -15.29
C ILE A 115 -19.76 15.73 -16.77
N THR A 116 -19.81 14.72 -17.64
CA THR A 116 -19.85 14.90 -19.09
C THR A 116 -21.09 14.23 -19.67
N SER A 117 -21.87 14.96 -20.45
CA SER A 117 -22.99 14.38 -21.18
C SER A 117 -22.46 13.59 -22.38
N ILE A 118 -22.73 12.29 -22.39
CA ILE A 118 -22.33 11.38 -23.48
C ILE A 118 -23.39 11.34 -24.57
N SER A 119 -24.67 11.35 -24.19
CA SER A 119 -25.78 11.41 -25.10
C SER A 119 -26.73 12.51 -24.66
N THR A 120 -27.10 13.38 -25.62
CA THR A 120 -28.09 14.44 -25.45
C THR A 120 -29.46 14.05 -26.05
N ASN A 121 -29.48 12.94 -26.81
CA ASN A 121 -30.69 12.32 -27.33
C ASN A 121 -31.08 11.13 -26.45
N GLN A 122 -32.34 10.70 -26.55
CA GLN A 122 -32.83 9.55 -25.82
C GLN A 122 -32.11 8.25 -26.26
N PRO A 123 -31.60 7.42 -25.34
CA PRO A 123 -31.58 7.63 -23.89
C PRO A 123 -30.48 8.63 -23.45
N LEU A 124 -30.85 9.55 -22.58
CA LEU A 124 -29.91 10.48 -21.99
C LEU A 124 -28.88 9.72 -21.10
N LEU A 125 -27.61 10.07 -21.25
CA LEU A 125 -26.54 9.41 -20.52
C LEU A 125 -25.44 10.42 -20.11
N ARG A 126 -25.05 10.38 -18.85
CA ARG A 126 -23.90 11.16 -18.35
C ARG A 126 -22.82 10.24 -17.82
N MET A 127 -21.57 10.58 -18.12
CA MET A 127 -20.40 10.01 -17.46
C MET A 127 -20.02 10.90 -16.28
N ILE A 128 -19.83 10.28 -15.14
CA ILE A 128 -19.34 10.91 -13.92
C ILE A 128 -17.96 10.34 -13.65
N GLN A 129 -16.97 11.19 -13.60
CA GLN A 129 -15.60 10.82 -13.23
C GLN A 129 -15.20 11.58 -11.98
N VAL A 130 -14.62 10.86 -11.03
CA VAL A 130 -14.07 11.39 -9.79
C VAL A 130 -12.60 11.06 -9.72
N ASP A 131 -11.76 12.09 -9.70
CA ASP A 131 -10.32 11.99 -9.61
C ASP A 131 -9.87 12.46 -8.22
N CYS A 132 -9.26 11.57 -7.44
CA CYS A 132 -8.66 11.87 -6.16
C CYS A 132 -7.14 11.93 -6.31
N ILE A 133 -6.59 13.13 -6.28
CA ILE A 133 -5.17 13.41 -6.49
C ILE A 133 -4.50 13.57 -5.14
N TRP A 134 -3.43 12.81 -4.89
CA TRP A 134 -2.69 12.82 -3.64
C TRP A 134 -1.19 12.70 -3.85
N LYS A 135 -0.42 13.17 -2.88
CA LYS A 135 1.04 13.14 -2.92
C LYS A 135 1.56 12.12 -1.92
N PHE A 136 2.41 11.19 -2.38
CA PHE A 136 3.06 10.23 -1.50
C PHE A 136 4.23 10.93 -0.76
N PRO A 137 4.18 11.05 0.58
CA PRO A 137 5.13 11.84 1.34
C PRO A 137 6.57 11.36 1.20
N THR A 138 6.78 10.04 1.19
CA THR A 138 8.11 9.41 1.17
C THR A 138 8.90 9.73 -0.10
N THR A 139 8.23 9.86 -1.25
CA THR A 139 8.90 10.11 -2.54
C THR A 139 8.55 11.45 -3.15
N GLY A 140 7.56 12.15 -2.64
CA GLY A 140 7.03 13.38 -3.20
C GLY A 140 6.27 13.21 -4.51
N ARG A 141 6.06 11.98 -5.01
CA ARG A 141 5.33 11.70 -6.25
C ARG A 141 3.84 11.89 -6.06
N VAL A 142 3.22 12.41 -7.11
CA VAL A 142 1.76 12.60 -7.17
C VAL A 142 1.13 11.38 -7.85
N PHE A 143 0.01 10.92 -7.28
CA PHE A 143 -0.80 9.83 -7.78
C PHE A 143 -2.25 10.27 -7.89
N THR A 144 -3.00 9.61 -8.74
CA THR A 144 -4.43 9.87 -8.94
C THR A 144 -5.18 8.55 -8.88
N ASN A 145 -6.20 8.49 -8.03
CA ASN A 145 -7.18 7.40 -8.02
C ASN A 145 -8.41 7.90 -8.76
N THR A 146 -8.78 7.25 -9.86
CA THR A 146 -9.90 7.62 -10.70
C THR A 146 -11.03 6.61 -10.59
N LEU A 147 -12.24 7.09 -10.35
CA LEU A 147 -13.48 6.33 -10.47
C LEU A 147 -14.34 6.94 -11.58
N ALA A 148 -14.94 6.09 -12.40
CA ALA A 148 -15.87 6.53 -13.41
C ALA A 148 -17.13 5.65 -13.41
N THR A 149 -18.27 6.27 -13.64
CA THR A 149 -19.57 5.58 -13.80
C THR A 149 -20.42 6.28 -14.82
N TYR A 150 -21.40 5.56 -15.34
CA TYR A 150 -22.43 6.12 -16.20
C TYR A 150 -23.76 6.16 -15.47
N ARG A 151 -24.54 7.19 -15.70
CA ARG A 151 -25.85 7.36 -15.10
C ARG A 151 -26.86 7.82 -16.14
N SER A 152 -28.03 7.17 -16.16
CA SER A 152 -29.26 7.63 -16.82
C SER A 152 -30.08 8.50 -15.86
N PRO A 153 -31.03 9.29 -16.36
CA PRO A 153 -31.98 9.99 -15.53
C PRO A 153 -32.79 9.08 -14.62
N ASP A 154 -33.19 9.65 -13.50
CA ASP A 154 -34.16 9.00 -12.61
C ASP A 154 -35.54 9.02 -13.33
N THR A 155 -36.26 7.91 -13.21
CA THR A 155 -37.63 7.75 -13.78
C THR A 155 -38.67 7.99 -12.72
#